data_114b67665a80d15baf49e5195eb37add
#
_entry.id   114b67665a80d15baf49e5195eb37add
#
_cell.length_a   1.000
_cell.length_b   1.000
_cell.length_c   1.000
_cell.angle_alpha   90.00
_cell.angle_beta   90.00
_cell.angle_gamma   90.00
#
_symmetry.space_group_name_H-M   'P 1'
#
loop_
_entity.id
_entity.type
_entity.pdbx_description
1 polymer ?
#
loop_
_entity_poly.entity_id
_entity_poly.type
_entity_poly.pdbx_seq_one_letter_code
_entity_poly.pdbx_strand_id
1 'polypeptide(L)'
;MAEFKSDFLRTLQERGFIHQISDEAGLDSLFAKETVTAYIGFDPTAPSLHAGSLIQIMMLHWLQATGHRAVSLMGGGTGMVGDPSFKEESRQLMTIDTIENNIASLKRVFSNYLTYGEGPKDALMINNAEWLRSLNYLEFLRDVGRHFSVNRMLSFESVKMRLDREQSLSFLEFNYMILQAYDFVELAKRYDCRLQMGGSDQWGNIVNGIDLGHRMGTPQLYALTSPLLTTSSGAKMGKSASGAVWLNADLLSAYDFWQYWRNTEDADVSRFLKLYTTLPMDEIARLSALAGSEINEVKKILATEVTAILHGREAAELAAETARKTFEEGGLSENLPSVDVPASELDAGIGLLSLIVRAGLAGSNGEARRHVQGGAVRINDQAISDERKVIGSGEITADGVIKLSLGKKKHILIRPAA
;
A
#
# COMPACT_ATOMS: atom_id res chain seq x y z
N MET A 1 22.09 -2.04 20.21
CA MET A 1 20.91 -2.90 19.92
C MET A 1 21.38 -4.34 20.05
N ALA A 2 20.57 -5.23 20.63
CA ALA A 2 20.92 -6.63 20.71
C ALA A 2 21.08 -7.23 19.30
N GLU A 3 22.06 -8.08 19.10
CA GLU A 3 22.26 -8.79 17.85
C GLU A 3 21.33 -10.00 17.83
N PHE A 4 20.33 -9.99 16.94
CA PHE A 4 19.41 -11.10 16.79
C PHE A 4 20.09 -12.32 16.16
N LYS A 5 19.75 -13.52 16.66
CA LYS A 5 20.25 -14.80 16.16
C LYS A 5 19.45 -15.30 14.96
N SER A 6 18.15 -15.01 14.94
CA SER A 6 17.26 -15.44 13.85
C SER A 6 17.46 -14.58 12.60
N ASP A 7 17.43 -15.22 11.44
CA ASP A 7 17.60 -14.54 10.15
C ASP A 7 16.48 -13.51 9.91
N PHE A 8 15.26 -13.85 10.32
CA PHE A 8 14.11 -12.95 10.16
C PHE A 8 14.28 -11.63 10.92
N LEU A 9 14.51 -11.70 12.23
CA LEU A 9 14.63 -10.47 13.04
C LEU A 9 15.88 -9.67 12.66
N ARG A 10 16.99 -10.33 12.33
CA ARG A 10 18.19 -9.67 11.84
C ARG A 10 17.91 -8.91 10.54
N THR A 11 17.25 -9.56 9.57
CA THR A 11 16.86 -8.92 8.30
C THR A 11 15.96 -7.71 8.52
N LEU A 12 14.95 -7.84 9.39
CA LEU A 12 14.06 -6.72 9.69
C LEU A 12 14.80 -5.57 10.41
N GLN A 13 15.75 -5.87 11.29
CA GLN A 13 16.56 -4.88 11.99
C GLN A 13 17.48 -4.10 11.03
N GLU A 14 18.24 -4.81 10.20
CA GLU A 14 19.18 -4.21 9.24
C GLU A 14 18.47 -3.32 8.22
N ARG A 15 17.27 -3.72 7.80
CA ARG A 15 16.44 -2.99 6.85
C ARG A 15 15.61 -1.87 7.48
N GLY A 16 15.49 -1.81 8.80
CA GLY A 16 14.79 -0.75 9.51
C GLY A 16 13.28 -0.94 9.63
N PHE A 17 12.81 -2.18 9.63
CA PHE A 17 11.38 -2.50 9.82
C PHE A 17 10.95 -2.50 11.28
N ILE A 18 11.85 -2.64 12.25
CA ILE A 18 11.50 -2.83 13.65
C ILE A 18 11.28 -1.47 14.33
N HIS A 19 10.07 -1.23 14.81
CA HIS A 19 9.74 -0.14 15.72
C HIS A 19 9.67 -0.64 17.17
N GLN A 20 8.92 -1.72 17.42
CA GLN A 20 8.72 -2.28 18.75
C GLN A 20 8.42 -3.78 18.68
N ILE A 21 8.94 -4.54 19.65
CA ILE A 21 8.69 -5.97 19.85
C ILE A 21 8.22 -6.18 21.29
N SER A 22 7.26 -7.07 21.53
CA SER A 22 6.71 -7.33 22.88
C SER A 22 7.68 -8.08 23.81
N ASP A 23 8.48 -8.98 23.25
CA ASP A 23 9.53 -9.75 23.92
C ASP A 23 10.60 -10.13 22.89
N GLU A 24 11.67 -9.35 22.80
CA GLU A 24 12.74 -9.53 21.83
C GLU A 24 13.44 -10.90 22.00
N ALA A 25 13.78 -11.25 23.23
CA ALA A 25 14.55 -12.47 23.51
C ALA A 25 13.72 -13.76 23.25
N GLY A 26 12.46 -13.74 23.68
CA GLY A 26 11.53 -14.84 23.46
C GLY A 26 11.22 -15.04 21.98
N LEU A 27 10.95 -13.97 21.26
CA LEU A 27 10.65 -14.01 19.83
C LEU A 27 11.87 -14.45 19.00
N ASP A 28 13.07 -13.92 19.29
CA ASP A 28 14.29 -14.32 18.60
C ASP A 28 14.62 -15.80 18.83
N SER A 29 14.45 -16.28 20.07
CA SER A 29 14.63 -17.69 20.39
C SER A 29 13.62 -18.58 19.66
N LEU A 30 12.37 -18.14 19.49
CA LEU A 30 11.34 -18.88 18.76
C LEU A 30 11.71 -18.99 17.28
N PHE A 31 12.05 -17.88 16.64
CA PHE A 31 12.42 -17.84 15.22
C PHE A 31 13.72 -18.59 14.89
N ALA A 32 14.65 -18.68 15.86
CA ALA A 32 15.89 -19.43 15.67
C ALA A 32 15.71 -20.95 15.77
N LYS A 33 14.59 -21.43 16.36
CA LYS A 33 14.39 -22.86 16.65
C LYS A 33 13.41 -23.57 15.71
N GLU A 34 12.40 -22.85 15.24
CA GLU A 34 11.31 -23.49 14.49
C GLU A 34 10.74 -22.59 13.38
N THR A 35 9.98 -23.20 12.47
CA THR A 35 9.20 -22.46 11.48
C THR A 35 8.02 -21.79 12.18
N VAL A 36 8.01 -20.46 12.22
CA VAL A 36 6.97 -19.68 12.87
C VAL A 36 5.92 -19.24 11.85
N THR A 37 4.65 -19.39 12.21
CA THR A 37 3.55 -18.74 11.48
C THR A 37 3.31 -17.36 12.07
N ALA A 38 3.31 -16.33 11.21
CA ALA A 38 3.00 -14.95 11.59
C ALA A 38 2.06 -14.29 10.60
N TYR A 39 1.30 -13.27 11.05
CA TYR A 39 0.30 -12.63 10.21
C TYR A 39 0.30 -11.12 10.29
N ILE A 40 -0.28 -10.52 9.24
CA ILE A 40 -0.74 -9.12 9.22
C ILE A 40 -2.18 -9.12 8.71
N GLY A 41 -3.04 -8.33 9.36
CA GLY A 41 -4.43 -8.11 8.94
C GLY A 41 -4.55 -6.94 7.96
N PHE A 42 -5.43 -7.10 6.97
CA PHE A 42 -5.73 -6.09 5.96
C PHE A 42 -7.24 -5.99 5.76
N ASP A 43 -7.83 -4.86 6.14
CA ASP A 43 -9.23 -4.59 5.85
C ASP A 43 -9.42 -4.20 4.38
N PRO A 44 -10.28 -4.89 3.62
CA PRO A 44 -10.47 -4.69 2.18
C PRO A 44 -11.37 -3.48 1.90
N THR A 45 -10.94 -2.28 2.34
CA THR A 45 -11.73 -1.05 2.28
C THR A 45 -11.69 -0.34 0.92
N ALA A 46 -10.90 -0.86 -0.01
CA ALA A 46 -10.77 -0.37 -1.39
C ALA A 46 -10.39 -1.54 -2.31
N PRO A 47 -10.57 -1.39 -3.63
CA PRO A 47 -10.23 -2.45 -4.59
C PRO A 47 -8.71 -2.66 -4.76
N SER A 48 -7.87 -1.84 -4.12
CA SER A 48 -6.42 -1.99 -4.09
C SER A 48 -5.86 -1.49 -2.77
N LEU A 49 -4.64 -1.95 -2.43
CA LEU A 49 -3.77 -1.28 -1.47
C LEU A 49 -3.00 -0.16 -2.16
N HIS A 50 -2.43 0.75 -1.38
CA HIS A 50 -1.57 1.83 -1.87
C HIS A 50 -0.12 1.65 -1.38
N ALA A 51 0.82 2.40 -1.96
CA ALA A 51 2.25 2.28 -1.64
C ALA A 51 2.58 2.42 -0.15
N GLY A 52 1.72 3.08 0.65
CA GLY A 52 1.88 3.13 2.11
C GLY A 52 1.72 1.78 2.82
N SER A 53 1.04 0.81 2.18
CA SER A 53 0.86 -0.54 2.74
C SER A 53 2.01 -1.49 2.37
N LEU A 54 2.94 -1.06 1.50
CA LEU A 54 4.03 -1.93 1.05
C LEU A 54 4.96 -2.35 2.18
N ILE A 55 5.15 -1.51 3.21
CA ILE A 55 6.01 -1.88 4.34
C ILE A 55 5.50 -3.15 5.03
N GLN A 56 4.18 -3.28 5.24
CA GLN A 56 3.57 -4.46 5.83
C GLN A 56 3.67 -5.67 4.91
N ILE A 57 3.48 -5.48 3.61
CA ILE A 57 3.62 -6.56 2.62
C ILE A 57 5.06 -7.05 2.57
N MET A 58 6.05 -6.15 2.60
CA MET A 58 7.47 -6.50 2.63
C MET A 58 7.87 -7.23 3.92
N MET A 59 7.23 -6.94 5.06
CA MET A 59 7.45 -7.72 6.30
C MET A 59 7.00 -9.18 6.12
N LEU A 60 5.85 -9.43 5.49
CA LEU A 60 5.39 -10.79 5.15
C LEU A 60 6.31 -11.46 4.12
N HIS A 61 6.80 -10.70 3.14
CA HIS A 61 7.77 -11.18 2.15
C HIS A 61 9.06 -11.67 2.85
N TRP A 62 9.65 -10.85 3.73
CA TRP A 62 10.86 -11.23 4.45
C TRP A 62 10.62 -12.39 5.41
N LEU A 63 9.46 -12.49 6.02
CA LEU A 63 9.07 -13.64 6.84
C LEU A 63 9.14 -14.93 6.03
N GLN A 64 8.55 -14.95 4.84
CA GLN A 64 8.58 -16.12 3.97
C GLN A 64 9.99 -16.38 3.40
N ALA A 65 10.69 -15.34 2.96
CA ALA A 65 12.04 -15.44 2.39
C ALA A 65 13.07 -16.01 3.39
N THR A 66 12.86 -15.78 4.68
CA THR A 66 13.70 -16.35 5.77
C THR A 66 13.23 -17.71 6.28
N GLY A 67 12.26 -18.34 5.60
CA GLY A 67 11.88 -19.72 5.84
C GLY A 67 10.74 -19.94 6.83
N HIS A 68 9.95 -18.91 7.10
CA HIS A 68 8.78 -18.94 7.98
C HIS A 68 7.47 -18.85 7.18
N ARG A 69 6.33 -19.02 7.85
CA ARG A 69 5.02 -19.04 7.20
C ARG A 69 4.30 -17.71 7.33
N ALA A 70 4.06 -17.05 6.22
CA ALA A 70 3.32 -15.79 6.18
C ALA A 70 1.81 -16.02 6.03
N VAL A 71 1.02 -15.29 6.83
CA VAL A 71 -0.44 -15.24 6.68
C VAL A 71 -0.87 -13.80 6.36
N SER A 72 -1.48 -13.61 5.21
CA SER A 72 -2.23 -12.39 4.90
C SER A 72 -3.68 -12.60 5.33
N LEU A 73 -4.07 -12.00 6.46
CA LEU A 73 -5.43 -12.08 6.98
C LEU A 73 -6.30 -11.01 6.33
N MET A 74 -7.27 -11.44 5.54
CA MET A 74 -8.26 -10.54 4.95
C MET A 74 -9.39 -10.25 5.95
N GLY A 75 -9.64 -8.99 6.18
CA GLY A 75 -10.68 -8.51 7.07
C GLY A 75 -12.08 -8.56 6.47
N GLY A 76 -12.55 -9.72 6.00
CA GLY A 76 -13.90 -9.87 5.45
C GLY A 76 -15.00 -9.67 6.50
N GLY A 77 -14.73 -10.04 7.76
CA GLY A 77 -15.59 -9.75 8.90
C GLY A 77 -15.35 -8.38 9.50
N THR A 78 -14.07 -8.06 9.82
CA THR A 78 -13.70 -6.75 10.40
C THR A 78 -13.93 -5.58 9.45
N GLY A 79 -13.84 -5.77 8.14
CA GLY A 79 -14.15 -4.76 7.13
C GLY A 79 -15.62 -4.31 7.14
N MET A 80 -16.54 -5.13 7.69
CA MET A 80 -17.94 -4.74 7.93
C MET A 80 -18.10 -3.78 9.10
N VAL A 81 -17.11 -3.72 10.00
CA VAL A 81 -17.08 -2.88 11.21
C VAL A 81 -16.28 -1.61 10.97
N GLY A 82 -15.06 -1.75 10.49
CA GLY A 82 -14.11 -0.66 10.21
C GLY A 82 -13.24 -0.30 11.42
N ASP A 83 -11.92 -0.35 11.22
CA ASP A 83 -10.92 0.05 12.22
C ASP A 83 -10.99 1.55 12.50
N PRO A 84 -11.25 1.98 13.78
CA PRO A 84 -11.28 3.38 14.16
C PRO A 84 -9.89 3.99 14.36
N SER A 85 -8.83 3.21 14.33
CA SER A 85 -7.47 3.65 14.65
C SER A 85 -7.03 4.81 13.77
N PHE A 86 -6.70 5.96 14.42
CA PHE A 86 -6.20 7.19 13.80
C PHE A 86 -7.08 7.77 12.67
N LYS A 87 -8.41 7.57 12.75
CA LYS A 87 -9.40 8.16 11.84
C LYS A 87 -10.32 9.11 12.58
N GLU A 88 -10.66 10.20 11.89
CA GLU A 88 -11.49 11.27 12.44
C GLU A 88 -12.99 11.05 12.18
N GLU A 89 -13.33 10.27 11.15
CA GLU A 89 -14.71 10.01 10.73
C GLU A 89 -15.01 8.52 10.69
N SER A 90 -16.27 8.16 10.97
CA SER A 90 -16.76 6.79 10.80
C SER A 90 -16.77 6.39 9.33
N ARG A 91 -16.40 5.15 9.04
CA ARG A 91 -16.39 4.61 7.67
C ARG A 91 -17.81 4.37 7.17
N GLN A 92 -18.00 4.54 5.87
CA GLN A 92 -19.19 4.01 5.20
C GLN A 92 -19.20 2.49 5.29
N LEU A 93 -20.36 1.93 5.66
CA LEU A 93 -20.54 0.49 5.70
C LEU A 93 -20.52 -0.07 4.28
N MET A 94 -19.69 -1.08 4.06
CA MET A 94 -19.57 -1.77 2.77
C MET A 94 -20.50 -2.97 2.73
N THR A 95 -20.98 -3.31 1.53
CA THR A 95 -21.70 -4.57 1.30
C THR A 95 -20.73 -5.76 1.32
N ILE A 96 -21.24 -6.95 1.59
CA ILE A 96 -20.46 -8.19 1.55
C ILE A 96 -19.83 -8.40 0.17
N ASP A 97 -20.60 -8.18 -0.90
CA ASP A 97 -20.15 -8.33 -2.28
C ASP A 97 -18.98 -7.36 -2.59
N THR A 98 -19.05 -6.12 -2.11
CA THR A 98 -17.96 -5.16 -2.24
C THR A 98 -16.69 -5.64 -1.53
N ILE A 99 -16.84 -6.17 -0.31
CA ILE A 99 -15.73 -6.70 0.48
C ILE A 99 -15.09 -7.89 -0.23
N GLU A 100 -15.88 -8.84 -0.72
CA GLU A 100 -15.39 -10.04 -1.43
C GLU A 100 -14.67 -9.68 -2.74
N ASN A 101 -15.22 -8.75 -3.52
CA ASN A 101 -14.59 -8.23 -4.73
C ASN A 101 -13.25 -7.54 -4.42
N ASN A 102 -13.19 -6.76 -3.36
CA ASN A 102 -11.96 -6.13 -2.92
C ASN A 102 -10.92 -7.18 -2.50
N ILE A 103 -11.29 -8.21 -1.72
CA ILE A 103 -10.39 -9.31 -1.34
C ILE A 103 -9.81 -10.01 -2.58
N ALA A 104 -10.65 -10.32 -3.57
CA ALA A 104 -10.20 -10.94 -4.82
C ALA A 104 -9.19 -10.06 -5.57
N SER A 105 -9.39 -8.74 -5.56
CA SER A 105 -8.47 -7.78 -6.16
C SER A 105 -7.15 -7.68 -5.38
N LEU A 106 -7.20 -7.63 -4.04
CA LEU A 106 -6.00 -7.60 -3.20
C LEU A 106 -5.13 -8.86 -3.38
N LYS A 107 -5.74 -10.03 -3.58
CA LYS A 107 -5.02 -11.29 -3.81
C LYS A 107 -4.02 -11.18 -4.96
N ARG A 108 -4.36 -10.46 -6.03
CA ARG A 108 -3.45 -10.24 -7.16
C ARG A 108 -2.17 -9.51 -6.75
N VAL A 109 -2.29 -8.52 -5.86
CA VAL A 109 -1.13 -7.78 -5.33
C VAL A 109 -0.25 -8.69 -4.49
N PHE A 110 -0.84 -9.38 -3.51
CA PHE A 110 -0.07 -10.24 -2.60
C PHE A 110 0.66 -11.37 -3.32
N SER A 111 0.09 -11.91 -4.39
CA SER A 111 0.70 -12.99 -5.18
C SER A 111 2.01 -12.60 -5.88
N ASN A 112 2.31 -11.30 -5.97
CA ASN A 112 3.60 -10.81 -6.49
C ASN A 112 4.69 -10.76 -5.40
N TYR A 113 4.31 -10.81 -4.13
CA TYR A 113 5.23 -10.73 -2.99
C TYR A 113 5.38 -12.05 -2.23
N LEU A 114 4.37 -12.91 -2.30
CA LEU A 114 4.25 -14.14 -1.52
C LEU A 114 3.93 -15.32 -2.42
N THR A 115 4.55 -16.46 -2.14
CA THR A 115 4.22 -17.73 -2.77
C THR A 115 3.18 -18.45 -1.90
N TYR A 116 1.96 -18.55 -2.41
CA TYR A 116 0.85 -19.25 -1.76
C TYR A 116 0.82 -20.71 -2.13
N GLY A 117 0.46 -21.59 -1.19
CA GLY A 117 0.35 -23.03 -1.43
C GLY A 117 0.03 -23.83 -0.18
N GLU A 118 0.24 -25.14 -0.23
CA GLU A 118 -0.07 -26.09 0.84
C GLU A 118 1.19 -26.54 1.63
N GLY A 119 2.37 -26.15 1.18
CA GLY A 119 3.63 -26.48 1.84
C GLY A 119 3.77 -25.80 3.21
N PRO A 120 4.64 -26.31 4.09
CA PRO A 120 4.79 -25.82 5.48
C PRO A 120 5.29 -24.36 5.56
N LYS A 121 5.91 -23.85 4.50
CA LYS A 121 6.42 -22.47 4.40
C LYS A 121 5.66 -21.62 3.39
N ASP A 122 4.70 -22.22 2.68
CA ASP A 122 3.87 -21.49 1.75
C ASP A 122 2.95 -20.53 2.51
N ALA A 123 2.77 -19.35 1.96
CA ALA A 123 1.89 -18.36 2.54
C ALA A 123 0.43 -18.81 2.50
N LEU A 124 -0.36 -18.33 3.44
CA LEU A 124 -1.80 -18.51 3.47
C LEU A 124 -2.50 -17.15 3.32
N MET A 125 -3.59 -17.15 2.55
CA MET A 125 -4.55 -16.06 2.55
C MET A 125 -5.82 -16.55 3.25
N ILE A 126 -6.13 -15.96 4.39
CA ILE A 126 -7.23 -16.38 5.26
C ILE A 126 -8.20 -15.21 5.38
N ASN A 127 -9.50 -15.49 5.40
CA ASN A 127 -10.54 -14.49 5.59
C ASN A 127 -11.16 -14.65 6.98
N ASN A 128 -11.08 -13.63 7.83
CA ASN A 128 -11.65 -13.69 9.17
C ASN A 128 -13.19 -13.76 9.20
N ALA A 129 -13.86 -13.55 8.07
CA ALA A 129 -15.28 -13.82 7.91
C ALA A 129 -15.64 -15.29 8.20
N GLU A 130 -14.67 -16.23 8.02
CA GLU A 130 -14.87 -17.67 8.28
C GLU A 130 -15.31 -17.96 9.73
N TRP A 131 -14.84 -17.18 10.68
CA TRP A 131 -15.23 -17.34 12.10
C TRP A 131 -16.06 -16.19 12.61
N LEU A 132 -15.82 -14.94 12.20
CA LEU A 132 -16.55 -13.79 12.74
C LEU A 132 -18.02 -13.77 12.35
N ARG A 133 -18.38 -14.20 11.13
CA ARG A 133 -19.77 -14.18 10.65
C ARG A 133 -20.66 -15.24 11.29
N SER A 134 -20.10 -16.30 11.84
CA SER A 134 -20.83 -17.38 12.50
C SER A 134 -20.92 -17.24 14.02
N LEU A 135 -20.35 -16.20 14.61
CA LEU A 135 -20.37 -15.99 16.06
C LEU A 135 -21.78 -15.74 16.58
N ASN A 136 -22.16 -16.48 17.63
CA ASN A 136 -23.33 -16.14 18.42
C ASN A 136 -22.96 -14.97 19.35
N TYR A 137 -23.73 -13.90 19.29
CA TYR A 137 -23.43 -12.67 20.02
C TYR A 137 -23.37 -12.86 21.55
N LEU A 138 -24.32 -13.59 22.14
CA LEU A 138 -24.35 -13.80 23.60
C LEU A 138 -23.22 -14.72 24.07
N GLU A 139 -22.93 -15.76 23.29
CA GLU A 139 -21.80 -16.66 23.59
C GLU A 139 -20.47 -15.94 23.46
N PHE A 140 -20.31 -15.12 22.42
CA PHE A 140 -19.11 -14.31 22.23
C PHE A 140 -18.89 -13.31 23.36
N LEU A 141 -19.94 -12.61 23.81
CA LEU A 141 -19.84 -11.71 24.96
C LEU A 141 -19.46 -12.45 26.25
N ARG A 142 -20.04 -13.64 26.49
CA ARG A 142 -19.75 -14.44 27.66
C ARG A 142 -18.33 -14.99 27.66
N ASP A 143 -17.88 -15.53 26.51
CA ASP A 143 -16.65 -16.32 26.45
C ASP A 143 -15.42 -15.45 26.11
N VAL A 144 -15.60 -14.39 25.34
CA VAL A 144 -14.56 -13.47 24.90
C VAL A 144 -14.70 -12.10 25.59
N GLY A 145 -15.88 -11.48 25.51
CA GLY A 145 -16.13 -10.13 26.03
C GLY A 145 -15.82 -9.98 27.51
N ARG A 146 -16.03 -11.03 28.34
CA ARG A 146 -15.69 -11.05 29.77
C ARG A 146 -14.21 -10.78 30.07
N HIS A 147 -13.31 -10.95 29.11
CA HIS A 147 -11.89 -10.73 29.25
C HIS A 147 -11.46 -9.28 29.00
N PHE A 148 -12.37 -8.44 28.53
CA PHE A 148 -12.13 -7.04 28.26
C PHE A 148 -12.74 -6.13 29.33
N SER A 149 -11.93 -5.23 29.86
CA SER A 149 -12.42 -4.18 30.78
C SER A 149 -12.72 -2.91 29.99
N VAL A 150 -13.94 -2.39 30.10
CA VAL A 150 -14.35 -1.13 29.44
C VAL A 150 -13.39 0.01 29.81
N ASN A 151 -12.99 0.13 31.08
CA ASN A 151 -12.05 1.16 31.52
C ASN A 151 -10.71 1.07 30.79
N ARG A 152 -10.20 -0.15 30.58
CA ARG A 152 -8.97 -0.37 29.79
C ARG A 152 -9.19 -0.05 28.33
N MET A 153 -10.30 -0.46 27.72
CA MET A 153 -10.63 -0.15 26.33
C MET A 153 -10.72 1.35 26.09
N LEU A 154 -11.27 2.12 27.04
CA LEU A 154 -11.34 3.58 26.97
C LEU A 154 -9.94 4.25 27.08
N SER A 155 -8.95 3.58 27.65
CA SER A 155 -7.60 4.10 27.80
C SER A 155 -6.71 3.91 26.56
N PHE A 156 -7.15 3.14 25.56
CA PHE A 156 -6.38 2.98 24.33
C PHE A 156 -6.30 4.28 23.56
N GLU A 157 -5.12 4.57 23.00
CA GLU A 157 -4.81 5.84 22.36
C GLU A 157 -5.81 6.18 21.25
N SER A 158 -6.20 5.20 20.42
CA SER A 158 -7.18 5.36 19.34
C SER A 158 -8.55 5.78 19.85
N VAL A 159 -9.00 5.22 20.98
CA VAL A 159 -10.28 5.55 21.62
C VAL A 159 -10.18 6.89 22.35
N LYS A 160 -9.15 7.03 23.19
CA LYS A 160 -8.91 8.23 23.97
C LYS A 160 -8.81 9.49 23.10
N MET A 161 -8.10 9.41 21.98
CA MET A 161 -7.97 10.52 21.04
C MET A 161 -9.31 10.99 20.45
N ARG A 162 -10.24 10.06 20.19
CA ARG A 162 -11.61 10.38 19.72
C ARG A 162 -12.43 11.03 20.84
N LEU A 163 -12.34 10.49 22.06
CA LEU A 163 -13.05 11.04 23.21
C LEU A 163 -12.52 12.43 23.60
N ASP A 164 -11.21 12.62 23.64
CA ASP A 164 -10.57 13.90 23.97
C ASP A 164 -10.90 15.01 22.95
N ARG A 165 -11.17 14.63 21.70
CA ARG A 165 -11.61 15.53 20.62
C ARG A 165 -13.13 15.67 20.48
N GLU A 166 -13.90 15.08 21.37
CA GLU A 166 -15.37 15.03 21.32
C GLU A 166 -15.91 14.48 19.97
N GLN A 167 -15.13 13.61 19.32
CA GLN A 167 -15.52 12.96 18.08
C GLN A 167 -16.37 11.73 18.37
N SER A 168 -17.38 11.50 17.54
CA SER A 168 -18.25 10.32 17.66
C SER A 168 -17.44 9.02 17.50
N LEU A 169 -17.65 8.09 18.42
CA LEU A 169 -17.16 6.71 18.35
C LEU A 169 -18.39 5.80 18.51
N SER A 170 -18.74 5.08 17.47
CA SER A 170 -19.88 4.16 17.52
C SER A 170 -19.55 2.92 18.35
N PHE A 171 -20.58 2.28 18.92
CA PHE A 171 -20.41 1.00 19.60
C PHE A 171 -19.82 -0.07 18.69
N LEU A 172 -20.16 -0.03 17.38
CA LEU A 172 -19.59 -0.92 16.37
C LEU A 172 -18.08 -0.76 16.28
N GLU A 173 -17.59 0.47 16.06
CA GLU A 173 -16.15 0.78 15.99
C GLU A 173 -15.41 0.44 17.29
N PHE A 174 -16.06 0.69 18.45
CA PHE A 174 -15.49 0.37 19.76
C PHE A 174 -15.23 -1.12 19.96
N ASN A 175 -16.04 -1.99 19.33
CA ASN A 175 -15.86 -3.44 19.39
C ASN A 175 -14.75 -3.95 18.44
N TYR A 176 -14.23 -3.15 17.50
CA TYR A 176 -13.23 -3.59 16.54
C TYR A 176 -12.00 -4.22 17.23
N MET A 177 -11.51 -3.63 18.31
CA MET A 177 -10.35 -4.14 19.04
C MET A 177 -10.57 -5.53 19.63
N ILE A 178 -11.81 -5.89 19.98
CA ILE A 178 -12.14 -7.23 20.47
C ILE A 178 -12.11 -8.24 19.34
N LEU A 179 -12.62 -7.87 18.17
CA LEU A 179 -12.64 -8.73 16.99
C LEU A 179 -11.22 -9.01 16.50
N GLN A 180 -10.37 -7.99 16.43
CA GLN A 180 -8.97 -8.17 16.04
C GLN A 180 -8.19 -9.03 17.06
N ALA A 181 -8.44 -8.87 18.35
CA ALA A 181 -7.84 -9.71 19.38
C ALA A 181 -8.30 -11.17 19.25
N TYR A 182 -9.56 -11.39 18.91
CA TYR A 182 -10.13 -12.72 18.68
C TYR A 182 -9.56 -13.37 17.42
N ASP A 183 -9.31 -12.61 16.35
CA ASP A 183 -8.61 -13.09 15.16
C ASP A 183 -7.27 -13.74 15.52
N PHE A 184 -6.49 -13.10 16.39
CA PHE A 184 -5.21 -13.65 16.81
C PHE A 184 -5.36 -14.99 17.55
N VAL A 185 -6.38 -15.11 18.41
CA VAL A 185 -6.69 -16.37 19.11
C VAL A 185 -7.12 -17.47 18.14
N GLU A 186 -7.98 -17.15 17.16
CA GLU A 186 -8.41 -18.12 16.14
C GLU A 186 -7.24 -18.57 15.26
N LEU A 187 -6.39 -17.63 14.83
CA LEU A 187 -5.18 -17.96 14.07
C LEU A 187 -4.18 -18.80 14.87
N ALA A 188 -4.00 -18.50 16.17
CA ALA A 188 -3.15 -19.31 17.05
C ALA A 188 -3.67 -20.75 17.17
N LYS A 189 -4.98 -20.92 17.34
CA LYS A 189 -5.61 -22.25 17.51
C LYS A 189 -5.65 -23.07 16.21
N ARG A 190 -5.93 -22.41 15.08
CA ARG A 190 -6.15 -23.10 13.80
C ARG A 190 -4.87 -23.32 13.01
N TYR A 191 -3.91 -22.40 13.12
CA TYR A 191 -2.72 -22.35 12.26
C TYR A 191 -1.40 -22.25 13.03
N ASP A 192 -1.43 -22.42 14.36
CA ASP A 192 -0.27 -22.23 15.25
C ASP A 192 0.43 -20.88 15.02
N CYS A 193 -0.37 -19.85 14.78
CA CYS A 193 0.15 -18.49 14.56
C CYS A 193 0.64 -17.90 15.89
N ARG A 194 1.91 -17.47 15.93
CA ARG A 194 2.57 -17.02 17.15
C ARG A 194 2.89 -15.53 17.18
N LEU A 195 2.90 -14.87 16.03
CA LEU A 195 3.27 -13.47 15.91
C LEU A 195 2.21 -12.70 15.10
N GLN A 196 1.73 -11.60 15.66
CA GLN A 196 1.02 -10.56 14.88
C GLN A 196 1.97 -9.40 14.60
N MET A 197 1.99 -8.97 13.35
CA MET A 197 2.75 -7.80 12.90
C MET A 197 1.81 -6.70 12.40
N GLY A 198 2.29 -5.44 12.39
CA GLY A 198 1.52 -4.30 11.90
C GLY A 198 2.31 -3.01 11.93
N GLY A 199 1.66 -1.88 11.65
CA GLY A 199 2.22 -0.55 11.90
C GLY A 199 2.22 -0.19 13.40
N SER A 200 3.01 0.78 13.81
CA SER A 200 3.06 1.21 15.21
C SER A 200 1.72 1.73 15.74
N ASP A 201 0.82 2.17 14.87
CA ASP A 201 -0.56 2.52 15.17
C ASP A 201 -1.42 1.34 15.63
N GLN A 202 -1.01 0.11 15.32
CA GLN A 202 -1.71 -1.12 15.68
C GLN A 202 -1.24 -1.74 17.00
N TRP A 203 -0.23 -1.18 17.65
CA TRP A 203 0.36 -1.77 18.87
C TRP A 203 -0.67 -2.12 19.94
N GLY A 204 -1.57 -1.19 20.25
CA GLY A 204 -2.62 -1.41 21.25
C GLY A 204 -3.56 -2.57 20.91
N ASN A 205 -3.99 -2.65 19.64
CA ASN A 205 -4.84 -3.74 19.18
C ASN A 205 -4.11 -5.09 19.23
N ILE A 206 -2.82 -5.13 18.85
CA ILE A 206 -2.01 -6.37 18.84
C ILE A 206 -1.81 -6.89 20.25
N VAL A 207 -1.46 -6.01 21.21
CA VAL A 207 -1.26 -6.41 22.62
C VAL A 207 -2.54 -6.96 23.25
N ASN A 208 -3.71 -6.45 22.86
CA ASN A 208 -4.98 -7.04 23.28
C ASN A 208 -5.14 -8.49 22.83
N GLY A 209 -4.66 -8.82 21.62
CA GLY A 209 -4.65 -10.19 21.14
C GLY A 209 -3.74 -11.10 21.97
N ILE A 210 -2.58 -10.62 22.38
CA ILE A 210 -1.66 -11.35 23.29
C ILE A 210 -2.36 -11.60 24.64
N ASP A 211 -2.93 -10.59 25.26
CA ASP A 211 -3.64 -10.70 26.54
C ASP A 211 -4.83 -11.66 26.46
N LEU A 212 -5.63 -11.57 25.39
CA LEU A 212 -6.75 -12.48 25.18
C LEU A 212 -6.26 -13.91 24.99
N GLY A 213 -5.24 -14.11 24.16
CA GLY A 213 -4.65 -15.42 23.93
C GLY A 213 -4.16 -16.08 25.23
N HIS A 214 -3.46 -15.34 26.06
CA HIS A 214 -3.02 -15.83 27.38
C HIS A 214 -4.23 -16.28 28.26
N ARG A 215 -5.32 -15.49 28.30
CA ARG A 215 -6.53 -15.79 29.06
C ARG A 215 -7.33 -16.97 28.49
N MET A 216 -7.21 -17.19 27.18
CA MET A 216 -7.89 -18.28 26.46
C MET A 216 -7.00 -19.52 26.27
N GLY A 217 -5.80 -19.56 26.88
CA GLY A 217 -4.92 -20.73 26.94
C GLY A 217 -4.18 -21.03 25.63
N THR A 218 -3.92 -20.03 24.79
CA THR A 218 -3.03 -20.21 23.63
C THR A 218 -1.56 -20.33 24.09
N PRO A 219 -0.66 -20.88 23.26
CA PRO A 219 0.76 -20.71 23.48
C PRO A 219 1.15 -19.24 23.58
N GLN A 220 2.39 -18.93 24.01
CA GLN A 220 2.89 -17.56 24.07
C GLN A 220 2.78 -16.88 22.70
N LEU A 221 2.11 -15.73 22.65
CA LEU A 221 1.95 -14.88 21.48
C LEU A 221 2.85 -13.66 21.56
N TYR A 222 3.22 -13.12 20.39
CA TYR A 222 4.14 -12.01 20.26
C TYR A 222 3.60 -10.92 19.36
N ALA A 223 4.12 -9.71 19.53
CA ALA A 223 3.84 -8.53 18.71
C ALA A 223 5.14 -7.96 18.14
N LEU A 224 5.10 -7.52 16.88
CA LEU A 224 6.14 -6.74 16.24
C LEU A 224 5.50 -5.64 15.40
N THR A 225 5.93 -4.40 15.57
CA THR A 225 5.43 -3.28 14.77
C THR A 225 6.53 -2.59 13.99
N SER A 226 6.15 -2.10 12.81
CA SER A 226 6.98 -1.24 11.97
C SER A 226 6.70 0.23 12.26
N PRO A 227 7.67 1.15 11.98
CA PRO A 227 7.40 2.57 12.06
C PRO A 227 6.33 3.00 11.05
N LEU A 228 5.55 4.02 11.40
CA LEU A 228 4.72 4.73 10.43
C LEU A 228 5.62 5.58 9.55
N LEU A 229 5.46 5.42 8.23
CA LEU A 229 6.33 6.09 7.28
C LEU A 229 5.69 7.39 6.77
N THR A 230 6.47 8.46 6.91
CA THR A 230 6.30 9.71 6.18
C THR A 230 7.51 9.93 5.28
N THR A 231 7.34 10.70 4.23
CA THR A 231 8.47 11.21 3.45
C THR A 231 9.28 12.21 4.28
N SER A 232 10.47 12.54 3.85
CA SER A 232 11.31 13.57 4.48
C SER A 232 10.67 14.95 4.54
N SER A 233 9.73 15.24 3.63
CA SER A 233 8.89 16.46 3.67
C SER A 233 7.68 16.35 4.61
N GLY A 234 7.49 15.22 5.30
CA GLY A 234 6.37 15.00 6.23
C GLY A 234 5.07 14.52 5.59
N ALA A 235 5.04 14.29 4.28
CA ALA A 235 3.87 13.74 3.61
C ALA A 235 3.67 12.25 3.96
N LYS A 236 2.40 11.81 4.06
CA LYS A 236 2.08 10.39 4.29
C LYS A 236 2.44 9.56 3.05
N MET A 237 3.13 8.42 3.27
CA MET A 237 3.43 7.46 2.20
C MET A 237 2.16 6.95 1.50
N GLY A 238 2.27 6.74 0.18
CA GLY A 238 1.18 6.19 -0.63
C GLY A 238 0.13 7.19 -1.08
N LYS A 239 0.34 8.48 -0.84
CA LYS A 239 -0.48 9.56 -1.40
C LYS A 239 0.40 10.49 -2.23
N SER A 240 -0.08 10.87 -3.40
CA SER A 240 0.50 11.90 -4.26
C SER A 240 -0.47 13.08 -4.41
N ALA A 241 -0.03 14.15 -5.06
CA ALA A 241 -0.93 15.26 -5.39
C ALA A 241 -2.13 14.84 -6.25
N SER A 242 -2.03 13.70 -6.94
CA SER A 242 -3.10 13.11 -7.77
C SER A 242 -3.91 12.01 -7.07
N GLY A 243 -3.71 11.79 -5.78
CA GLY A 243 -4.45 10.78 -5.00
C GLY A 243 -3.60 9.62 -4.51
N ALA A 244 -4.22 8.48 -4.26
CA ALA A 244 -3.54 7.28 -3.78
C ALA A 244 -2.66 6.65 -4.87
N VAL A 245 -1.46 6.22 -4.48
CA VAL A 245 -0.54 5.46 -5.35
C VAL A 245 -0.91 3.99 -5.23
N TRP A 246 -1.81 3.56 -6.10
CA TRP A 246 -2.37 2.21 -6.09
C TRP A 246 -1.37 1.14 -6.52
N LEU A 247 -1.54 -0.07 -6.01
CA LEU A 247 -0.68 -1.21 -6.33
C LEU A 247 -1.22 -2.05 -7.51
N ASN A 248 -2.53 -2.03 -7.77
CA ASN A 248 -3.10 -2.75 -8.91
C ASN A 248 -2.86 -1.97 -10.22
N ALA A 249 -2.40 -2.66 -11.26
CA ALA A 249 -2.06 -2.06 -12.56
C ALA A 249 -3.26 -1.46 -13.31
N ASP A 250 -4.47 -1.95 -13.04
CA ASP A 250 -5.72 -1.41 -13.59
C ASP A 250 -6.15 -0.08 -12.96
N LEU A 251 -5.57 0.31 -11.81
CA LEU A 251 -5.82 1.58 -11.13
C LEU A 251 -4.65 2.56 -11.26
N LEU A 252 -3.43 2.08 -11.44
CA LEU A 252 -2.24 2.89 -11.66
C LEU A 252 -1.26 2.11 -12.54
N SER A 253 -0.91 2.66 -13.69
CA SER A 253 0.01 2.00 -14.63
C SER A 253 1.37 1.72 -13.99
N ALA A 254 2.08 0.67 -14.47
CA ALA A 254 3.45 0.38 -14.03
C ALA A 254 4.39 1.57 -14.29
N TYR A 255 4.15 2.35 -15.34
CA TYR A 255 4.91 3.57 -15.64
C TYR A 255 4.68 4.66 -14.57
N ASP A 256 3.42 4.95 -14.20
CA ASP A 256 3.11 5.96 -13.18
C ASP A 256 3.59 5.52 -11.80
N PHE A 257 3.49 4.23 -11.49
CA PHE A 257 4.03 3.64 -10.28
C PHE A 257 5.56 3.77 -10.24
N TRP A 258 6.27 3.47 -11.34
CA TRP A 258 7.71 3.68 -11.48
C TRP A 258 8.08 5.17 -11.33
N GLN A 259 7.32 6.08 -11.95
CA GLN A 259 7.54 7.53 -11.82
C GLN A 259 7.37 8.04 -10.38
N TYR A 260 6.44 7.48 -9.63
CA TYR A 260 6.29 7.82 -8.21
C TYR A 260 7.59 7.55 -7.45
N TRP A 261 8.17 6.36 -7.59
CA TRP A 261 9.44 6.01 -6.92
C TRP A 261 10.64 6.76 -7.48
N ARG A 262 10.68 7.02 -8.77
CA ARG A 262 11.73 7.83 -9.41
C ARG A 262 11.74 9.27 -8.87
N ASN A 263 10.61 9.79 -8.41
CA ASN A 263 10.46 11.12 -7.84
C ASN A 263 10.64 11.16 -6.32
N THR A 264 11.15 10.09 -5.70
CA THR A 264 11.53 10.05 -4.28
C THR A 264 12.51 11.19 -3.95
N GLU A 265 12.35 11.81 -2.77
CA GLU A 265 13.28 12.82 -2.27
C GLU A 265 14.63 12.19 -1.94
N ASP A 266 15.74 12.93 -2.15
CA ASP A 266 17.11 12.40 -2.00
C ASP A 266 17.32 11.81 -0.59
N ALA A 267 16.80 12.47 0.44
CA ALA A 267 16.93 12.04 1.83
C ALA A 267 16.22 10.71 2.14
N ASP A 268 15.24 10.30 1.31
CA ASP A 268 14.46 9.08 1.52
C ASP A 268 15.02 7.87 0.75
N VAL A 269 15.89 8.10 -0.24
CA VAL A 269 16.35 7.06 -1.18
C VAL A 269 16.96 5.86 -0.46
N SER A 270 17.93 6.10 0.44
CA SER A 270 18.62 5.04 1.18
C SER A 270 17.65 4.22 2.05
N ARG A 271 16.72 4.90 2.73
CA ARG A 271 15.70 4.26 3.55
C ARG A 271 14.77 3.40 2.70
N PHE A 272 14.34 3.91 1.55
CA PHE A 272 13.40 3.21 0.68
C PHE A 272 14.04 2.03 -0.05
N LEU A 273 15.32 2.10 -0.41
CA LEU A 273 16.07 0.94 -0.88
C LEU A 273 16.04 -0.21 0.12
N LYS A 274 16.23 0.08 1.42
CA LYS A 274 16.17 -0.93 2.49
C LYS A 274 14.78 -1.54 2.66
N LEU A 275 13.74 -0.70 2.64
CA LEU A 275 12.37 -1.12 2.99
C LEU A 275 11.62 -1.75 1.82
N TYR A 276 11.87 -1.33 0.59
CA TYR A 276 11.00 -1.66 -0.54
C TYR A 276 11.67 -2.47 -1.65
N THR A 277 12.97 -2.77 -1.51
CA THR A 277 13.67 -3.64 -2.46
C THR A 277 14.18 -4.91 -1.81
N THR A 278 14.53 -5.90 -2.62
CA THR A 278 15.19 -7.13 -2.19
C THR A 278 16.69 -7.11 -2.45
N LEU A 279 17.25 -5.95 -2.79
CA LEU A 279 18.68 -5.79 -3.00
C LEU A 279 19.49 -6.20 -1.77
N PRO A 280 20.66 -6.80 -1.93
CA PRO A 280 21.59 -7.09 -0.83
C PRO A 280 21.99 -5.82 -0.07
N MET A 281 22.24 -5.94 1.23
CA MET A 281 22.56 -4.78 2.09
C MET A 281 23.88 -4.10 1.73
N ASP A 282 24.87 -4.83 1.23
CA ASP A 282 26.14 -4.30 0.72
C ASP A 282 25.92 -3.46 -0.56
N GLU A 283 25.06 -3.92 -1.47
CA GLU A 283 24.69 -3.13 -2.64
C GLU A 283 23.91 -1.87 -2.26
N ILE A 284 22.98 -1.98 -1.30
CA ILE A 284 22.27 -0.81 -0.76
C ILE A 284 23.27 0.19 -0.14
N ALA A 285 24.26 -0.31 0.60
CA ALA A 285 25.29 0.55 1.19
C ALA A 285 26.11 1.26 0.10
N ARG A 286 26.50 0.54 -0.97
CA ARG A 286 27.21 1.11 -2.13
C ARG A 286 26.37 2.21 -2.82
N LEU A 287 25.09 1.93 -3.09
CA LEU A 287 24.17 2.88 -3.73
C LEU A 287 23.93 4.10 -2.84
N SER A 288 23.80 3.89 -1.53
CA SER A 288 23.56 4.98 -0.56
C SER A 288 24.74 5.90 -0.35
N ALA A 289 25.94 5.51 -0.78
CA ALA A 289 27.13 6.34 -0.73
C ALA A 289 27.23 7.33 -1.91
N LEU A 290 26.44 7.14 -2.97
CA LEU A 290 26.40 8.02 -4.14
C LEU A 290 25.65 9.32 -3.79
N ALA A 291 26.14 10.45 -4.30
CA ALA A 291 25.64 11.77 -3.99
C ALA A 291 25.60 12.67 -5.23
N GLY A 292 25.04 13.87 -5.11
CA GLY A 292 24.94 14.82 -6.20
C GLY A 292 24.12 14.29 -7.38
N SER A 293 24.64 14.38 -8.59
CA SER A 293 23.96 13.92 -9.81
C SER A 293 23.75 12.40 -9.86
N GLU A 294 24.64 11.62 -9.22
CA GLU A 294 24.59 10.15 -9.22
C GLU A 294 23.36 9.61 -8.47
N ILE A 295 22.80 10.36 -7.51
CA ILE A 295 21.57 9.97 -6.79
C ILE A 295 20.39 9.78 -7.75
N ASN A 296 20.40 10.44 -8.90
CA ASN A 296 19.36 10.25 -9.92
C ASN A 296 19.38 8.84 -10.52
N GLU A 297 20.57 8.25 -10.67
CA GLU A 297 20.69 6.86 -11.12
C GLU A 297 20.23 5.90 -10.01
N VAL A 298 20.54 6.20 -8.76
CA VAL A 298 20.06 5.41 -7.61
C VAL A 298 18.53 5.43 -7.53
N LYS A 299 17.89 6.57 -7.81
CA LYS A 299 16.41 6.67 -7.86
C LYS A 299 15.80 5.86 -9.00
N LYS A 300 16.48 5.75 -10.15
CA LYS A 300 16.06 4.87 -11.24
C LYS A 300 16.13 3.40 -10.81
N ILE A 301 17.21 3.01 -10.13
CA ILE A 301 17.36 1.65 -9.59
C ILE A 301 16.24 1.37 -8.57
N LEU A 302 16.02 2.25 -7.60
CA LEU A 302 14.93 2.13 -6.63
C LEU A 302 13.58 1.92 -7.33
N ALA A 303 13.25 2.79 -8.28
CA ALA A 303 11.99 2.73 -9.01
C ALA A 303 11.84 1.41 -9.79
N THR A 304 12.92 0.97 -10.45
CA THR A 304 12.92 -0.26 -11.23
C THR A 304 12.78 -1.49 -10.35
N GLU A 305 13.52 -1.57 -9.24
CA GLU A 305 13.45 -2.73 -8.33
C GLU A 305 12.07 -2.83 -7.65
N VAL A 306 11.53 -1.74 -7.14
CA VAL A 306 10.19 -1.74 -6.50
C VAL A 306 9.10 -2.09 -7.53
N THR A 307 9.19 -1.54 -8.74
CA THR A 307 8.23 -1.85 -9.81
C THR A 307 8.36 -3.30 -10.29
N ALA A 308 9.59 -3.83 -10.36
CA ALA A 308 9.82 -5.20 -10.78
C ALA A 308 9.21 -6.24 -9.83
N ILE A 309 9.22 -5.99 -8.53
CA ILE A 309 8.57 -6.88 -7.56
C ILE A 309 7.06 -6.90 -7.78
N LEU A 310 6.44 -5.72 -7.98
CA LEU A 310 4.98 -5.61 -8.08
C LEU A 310 4.42 -5.96 -9.45
N HIS A 311 5.07 -5.51 -10.53
CA HIS A 311 4.54 -5.58 -11.90
C HIS A 311 5.34 -6.49 -12.83
N GLY A 312 6.42 -7.09 -12.32
CA GLY A 312 7.36 -7.90 -13.09
C GLY A 312 8.51 -7.08 -13.71
N ARG A 313 9.63 -7.77 -13.95
CA ARG A 313 10.88 -7.17 -14.47
C ARG A 313 10.69 -6.49 -15.82
N GLU A 314 9.98 -7.13 -16.72
CA GLU A 314 9.71 -6.61 -18.08
C GLU A 314 8.95 -5.28 -18.03
N ALA A 315 7.88 -5.20 -17.22
CA ALA A 315 7.10 -3.97 -17.07
C ALA A 315 7.92 -2.84 -16.42
N ALA A 316 8.80 -3.17 -15.47
CA ALA A 316 9.69 -2.19 -14.83
C ALA A 316 10.74 -1.63 -15.79
N GLU A 317 11.37 -2.48 -16.60
CA GLU A 317 12.35 -2.09 -17.60
C GLU A 317 11.71 -1.27 -18.72
N LEU A 318 10.50 -1.66 -19.15
CA LEU A 318 9.73 -0.89 -20.11
C LEU A 318 9.36 0.51 -19.58
N ALA A 319 8.97 0.61 -18.31
CA ALA A 319 8.70 1.89 -17.66
C ALA A 319 9.95 2.78 -17.58
N ALA A 320 11.10 2.20 -17.22
CA ALA A 320 12.37 2.90 -17.18
C ALA A 320 12.81 3.41 -18.56
N GLU A 321 12.70 2.57 -19.59
CA GLU A 321 13.04 2.93 -20.97
C GLU A 321 12.09 3.98 -21.54
N THR A 322 10.79 3.87 -21.23
CA THR A 322 9.80 4.88 -21.59
C THR A 322 10.13 6.24 -20.98
N ALA A 323 10.53 6.25 -19.71
CA ALA A 323 10.96 7.48 -19.04
C ALA A 323 12.23 8.05 -19.66
N ARG A 324 13.21 7.20 -19.97
CA ARG A 324 14.46 7.61 -20.63
C ARG A 324 14.19 8.29 -21.97
N LYS A 325 13.42 7.67 -22.84
CA LYS A 325 13.06 8.24 -24.15
C LYS A 325 12.31 9.55 -24.01
N THR A 326 11.36 9.62 -23.06
CA THR A 326 10.52 10.80 -22.89
C THR A 326 11.29 12.00 -22.33
N PHE A 327 12.22 11.79 -21.38
CA PHE A 327 12.85 12.88 -20.65
C PHE A 327 14.29 13.17 -21.09
N GLU A 328 15.02 12.18 -21.59
CA GLU A 328 16.44 12.33 -21.97
C GLU A 328 16.59 12.56 -23.48
N GLU A 329 15.78 11.91 -24.30
CA GLU A 329 15.84 12.01 -25.77
C GLU A 329 14.80 12.97 -26.37
N GLY A 330 13.83 13.45 -25.55
CA GLY A 330 12.78 14.36 -26.03
C GLY A 330 11.81 13.72 -27.04
N GLY A 331 11.82 12.38 -27.13
CA GLY A 331 10.99 11.61 -28.06
C GLY A 331 9.61 11.25 -27.49
N LEU A 332 8.67 10.95 -28.39
CA LEU A 332 7.41 10.29 -28.06
C LEU A 332 7.70 8.79 -27.85
N SER A 333 7.40 8.28 -26.64
CA SER A 333 7.40 6.84 -26.41
C SER A 333 5.99 6.30 -26.56
N GLU A 334 5.78 5.31 -27.42
CA GLU A 334 4.50 4.63 -27.63
C GLU A 334 3.97 3.94 -26.36
N ASN A 335 4.84 3.74 -25.36
CA ASN A 335 4.54 3.08 -24.09
C ASN A 335 4.12 4.05 -22.97
N LEU A 336 3.94 5.34 -23.26
CA LEU A 336 3.30 6.26 -22.32
C LEU A 336 1.86 5.82 -22.04
N PRO A 337 1.34 6.10 -20.82
CA PRO A 337 -0.08 5.92 -20.54
C PRO A 337 -0.93 6.54 -21.63
N SER A 338 -1.98 5.85 -22.07
CA SER A 338 -2.82 6.33 -23.15
C SER A 338 -4.30 6.23 -22.83
N VAL A 339 -5.08 7.12 -23.44
CA VAL A 339 -6.54 7.12 -23.40
C VAL A 339 -7.08 7.12 -24.81
N ASP A 340 -7.95 6.17 -25.08
CA ASP A 340 -8.64 6.09 -26.38
C ASP A 340 -9.79 7.09 -26.42
N VAL A 341 -9.84 7.88 -27.51
CA VAL A 341 -10.90 8.85 -27.80
C VAL A 341 -11.46 8.52 -29.20
N PRO A 342 -12.77 8.32 -29.34
CA PRO A 342 -13.35 8.09 -30.65
C PRO A 342 -12.90 9.12 -31.68
N ALA A 343 -12.46 8.68 -32.86
CA ALA A 343 -12.01 9.57 -33.92
C ALA A 343 -13.11 10.60 -34.28
N SER A 344 -14.37 10.18 -34.26
CA SER A 344 -15.53 11.07 -34.50
C SER A 344 -15.65 12.21 -33.47
N GLU A 345 -15.24 12.02 -32.21
CA GLU A 345 -15.21 13.07 -31.21
C GLU A 345 -14.06 14.07 -31.47
N LEU A 346 -12.90 13.56 -31.91
CA LEU A 346 -11.78 14.42 -32.30
C LEU A 346 -12.10 15.22 -33.57
N ASP A 347 -12.81 14.62 -34.53
CA ASP A 347 -13.25 15.33 -35.73
C ASP A 347 -14.30 16.42 -35.42
N ALA A 348 -15.18 16.17 -34.45
CA ALA A 348 -16.13 17.15 -33.95
C ALA A 348 -15.48 18.22 -33.05
N GLY A 349 -14.32 17.90 -32.48
CA GLY A 349 -13.59 18.73 -31.54
C GLY A 349 -14.04 18.54 -30.10
N ILE A 350 -13.10 18.19 -29.21
CA ILE A 350 -13.32 18.03 -27.78
C ILE A 350 -12.74 19.22 -27.01
N GLY A 351 -13.48 19.77 -26.05
CA GLY A 351 -12.99 20.87 -25.21
C GLY A 351 -11.80 20.44 -24.36
N LEU A 352 -10.73 21.26 -24.30
CA LEU A 352 -9.48 20.97 -23.59
C LEU A 352 -9.70 20.51 -22.14
N LEU A 353 -10.58 21.21 -21.39
CA LEU A 353 -10.84 20.86 -19.99
C LEU A 353 -11.44 19.45 -19.83
N SER A 354 -12.38 19.09 -20.71
CA SER A 354 -13.00 17.76 -20.73
C SER A 354 -11.98 16.69 -21.09
N LEU A 355 -11.08 16.98 -22.03
CA LEU A 355 -10.02 16.07 -22.42
C LEU A 355 -9.02 15.84 -21.29
N ILE A 356 -8.64 16.88 -20.54
CA ILE A 356 -7.76 16.78 -19.37
C ILE A 356 -8.38 15.88 -18.29
N VAL A 357 -9.69 16.05 -18.02
CA VAL A 357 -10.41 15.22 -17.03
C VAL A 357 -10.51 13.78 -17.51
N ARG A 358 -10.88 13.56 -18.78
CA ARG A 358 -10.97 12.22 -19.39
C ARG A 358 -9.62 11.49 -19.38
N ALA A 359 -8.54 12.24 -19.58
CA ALA A 359 -7.17 11.72 -19.49
C ALA A 359 -6.70 11.43 -18.04
N GLY A 360 -7.53 11.69 -17.02
CA GLY A 360 -7.17 11.47 -15.62
C GLY A 360 -6.11 12.43 -15.07
N LEU A 361 -5.84 13.54 -15.77
CA LEU A 361 -4.87 14.55 -15.34
C LEU A 361 -5.46 15.56 -14.36
N ALA A 362 -6.78 15.62 -14.24
CA ALA A 362 -7.51 16.39 -13.25
C ALA A 362 -8.80 15.68 -12.85
N GLY A 363 -9.25 15.86 -11.62
CA GLY A 363 -10.48 15.25 -11.09
C GLY A 363 -11.75 16.03 -11.49
N SER A 364 -11.62 17.25 -12.01
CA SER A 364 -12.75 18.08 -12.43
C SER A 364 -12.33 19.15 -13.44
N ASN A 365 -13.32 19.68 -14.18
CA ASN A 365 -13.08 20.81 -15.10
C ASN A 365 -12.58 22.07 -14.36
N GLY A 366 -12.96 22.27 -13.10
CA GLY A 366 -12.46 23.38 -12.28
C GLY A 366 -10.99 23.24 -11.95
N GLU A 367 -10.52 22.02 -11.68
CA GLU A 367 -9.10 21.72 -11.48
C GLU A 367 -8.32 21.85 -12.79
N ALA A 368 -8.83 21.29 -13.88
CA ALA A 368 -8.22 21.39 -15.20
C ALA A 368 -8.04 22.87 -15.62
N ARG A 369 -9.04 23.72 -15.34
CA ARG A 369 -8.96 25.18 -15.59
C ARG A 369 -7.81 25.82 -14.84
N ARG A 370 -7.64 25.52 -13.54
CA ARG A 370 -6.51 26.04 -12.75
C ARG A 370 -5.16 25.63 -13.32
N HIS A 371 -5.05 24.41 -13.83
CA HIS A 371 -3.83 23.92 -14.48
C HIS A 371 -3.52 24.67 -15.78
N VAL A 372 -4.53 24.94 -16.59
CA VAL A 372 -4.36 25.72 -17.83
C VAL A 372 -3.95 27.16 -17.52
N GLN A 373 -4.65 27.83 -16.59
CA GLN A 373 -4.34 29.19 -16.16
C GLN A 373 -2.96 29.30 -15.51
N GLY A 374 -2.51 28.24 -14.80
CA GLY A 374 -1.16 28.14 -14.23
C GLY A 374 -0.07 27.82 -15.25
N GLY A 375 -0.38 27.69 -16.56
CA GLY A 375 0.57 27.41 -17.63
C GLY A 375 1.18 25.99 -17.57
N ALA A 376 0.53 25.08 -16.86
CA ALA A 376 1.03 23.72 -16.66
C ALA A 376 0.66 22.76 -17.80
N VAL A 377 -0.32 23.10 -18.64
CA VAL A 377 -0.86 22.22 -19.71
C VAL A 377 -0.11 22.42 -21.02
N ARG A 378 0.24 21.33 -21.67
CA ARG A 378 0.84 21.32 -23.02
C ARG A 378 0.16 20.28 -23.90
N ILE A 379 0.02 20.66 -25.18
CA ILE A 379 -0.40 19.75 -26.27
C ILE A 379 0.79 19.66 -27.23
N ASN A 380 1.26 18.44 -27.52
CA ASN A 380 2.42 18.20 -28.37
C ASN A 380 3.61 19.11 -28.01
N ASP A 381 3.90 19.20 -26.71
CA ASP A 381 4.94 20.03 -26.08
C ASP A 381 4.74 21.55 -26.17
N GLN A 382 3.69 22.01 -26.83
CA GLN A 382 3.34 23.44 -26.87
C GLN A 382 2.45 23.82 -25.68
N ALA A 383 2.83 24.86 -24.94
CA ALA A 383 2.07 25.37 -23.82
C ALA A 383 0.72 25.94 -24.26
N ILE A 384 -0.35 25.60 -23.55
CA ILE A 384 -1.70 26.08 -23.82
C ILE A 384 -2.17 26.95 -22.65
N SER A 385 -2.58 28.15 -22.94
CA SER A 385 -3.14 29.11 -21.98
C SER A 385 -4.64 29.39 -22.18
N ASP A 386 -5.19 28.98 -23.31
CA ASP A 386 -6.61 29.12 -23.59
C ASP A 386 -7.42 27.93 -23.07
N GLU A 387 -8.16 28.15 -21.99
CA GLU A 387 -9.03 27.16 -21.38
C GLU A 387 -10.23 26.73 -22.26
N ARG A 388 -10.57 27.53 -23.26
CA ARG A 388 -11.66 27.25 -24.22
C ARG A 388 -11.18 26.56 -25.47
N LYS A 389 -9.88 26.28 -25.59
CA LYS A 389 -9.32 25.60 -26.75
C LYS A 389 -10.06 24.29 -27.01
N VAL A 390 -10.38 24.06 -28.26
CA VAL A 390 -10.95 22.79 -28.75
C VAL A 390 -9.81 22.01 -29.39
N ILE A 391 -9.71 20.75 -29.03
CA ILE A 391 -8.70 19.79 -29.54
C ILE A 391 -9.38 18.89 -30.54
N GLY A 392 -8.82 18.80 -31.72
CA GLY A 392 -9.37 18.02 -32.82
C GLY A 392 -8.33 17.16 -33.53
N SER A 393 -8.74 16.57 -34.66
CA SER A 393 -7.84 15.73 -35.47
C SER A 393 -6.62 16.48 -36.03
N GLY A 394 -6.66 17.81 -36.09
CA GLY A 394 -5.52 18.64 -36.49
C GLY A 394 -4.33 18.65 -35.53
N GLU A 395 -4.52 18.24 -34.27
CA GLU A 395 -3.46 18.08 -33.28
C GLU A 395 -2.82 16.67 -33.27
N ILE A 396 -3.32 15.73 -34.08
CA ILE A 396 -2.74 14.39 -34.20
C ILE A 396 -1.36 14.51 -34.86
N THR A 397 -0.33 13.98 -34.18
CA THR A 397 1.05 13.97 -34.70
C THR A 397 1.24 12.95 -35.82
N ALA A 398 2.42 12.94 -36.43
CA ALA A 398 2.81 11.92 -37.41
C ALA A 398 2.79 10.49 -36.84
N ASP A 399 2.92 10.37 -35.53
CA ASP A 399 2.84 9.08 -34.80
C ASP A 399 1.40 8.63 -34.52
N GLY A 400 0.39 9.37 -35.04
CA GLY A 400 -1.02 9.03 -34.91
C GLY A 400 -1.64 9.29 -33.54
N VAL A 401 -1.02 10.11 -32.70
CA VAL A 401 -1.46 10.39 -31.33
C VAL A 401 -1.37 11.90 -31.00
N ILE A 402 -2.07 12.34 -29.93
CA ILE A 402 -1.88 13.66 -29.36
C ILE A 402 -1.23 13.51 -27.99
N LYS A 403 -0.08 14.14 -27.75
CA LYS A 403 0.58 14.17 -26.44
C LYS A 403 -0.02 15.25 -25.57
N LEU A 404 -0.73 14.86 -24.52
CA LEU A 404 -1.24 15.78 -23.49
C LEU A 404 -0.32 15.70 -22.28
N SER A 405 0.17 16.86 -21.81
CA SER A 405 1.11 16.93 -20.69
C SER A 405 0.61 17.89 -19.61
N LEU A 406 0.84 17.50 -18.32
CA LEU A 406 0.61 18.36 -17.17
C LEU A 406 1.91 18.53 -16.39
N GLY A 407 2.46 19.74 -16.43
CA GLY A 407 3.79 20.04 -15.91
C GLY A 407 4.89 19.33 -16.69
N LYS A 408 6.00 19.02 -15.98
CA LYS A 408 7.18 18.35 -16.59
C LYS A 408 7.18 16.83 -16.42
N LYS A 409 6.22 16.27 -15.67
CA LYS A 409 6.32 14.87 -15.20
C LYS A 409 5.16 13.97 -15.62
N LYS A 410 4.01 14.53 -16.00
CA LYS A 410 2.84 13.76 -16.40
C LYS A 410 2.58 13.91 -17.88
N HIS A 411 2.60 12.79 -18.61
CA HIS A 411 2.35 12.73 -20.05
C HIS A 411 1.39 11.59 -20.36
N ILE A 412 0.38 11.86 -21.18
CA ILE A 412 -0.62 10.88 -21.62
C ILE A 412 -0.79 11.01 -23.13
N LEU A 413 -0.88 9.90 -23.80
CA LEU A 413 -1.20 9.85 -25.22
C LEU A 413 -2.71 9.74 -25.40
N ILE A 414 -3.29 10.64 -26.19
CA ILE A 414 -4.65 10.51 -26.69
C ILE A 414 -4.58 9.76 -28.00
N ARG A 415 -5.17 8.57 -28.04
CA ARG A 415 -5.20 7.70 -29.23
C ARG A 415 -6.57 7.78 -29.89
N PRO A 416 -6.64 8.15 -31.18
CA PRO A 416 -7.87 8.04 -31.91
C PRO A 416 -8.31 6.57 -31.98
N ALA A 417 -9.53 6.28 -31.50
CA ALA A 417 -10.14 4.96 -31.60
C ALA A 417 -11.19 4.94 -32.73
N ALA A 418 -11.40 3.76 -33.31
CA ALA A 418 -12.38 3.56 -34.41
C ALA A 418 -13.83 3.78 -33.94
#